data_1b8b41ae1ddf0ee6daadfadb7201340a
#
_entry.id   1b8b41ae1ddf0ee6daadfadb7201340a
#
_cell.length_a   1.000
_cell.length_b   1.000
_cell.length_c   1.000
_cell.angle_alpha   90.00
_cell.angle_beta   90.00
_cell.angle_gamma   90.00
#
_symmetry.space_group_name_H-M   'P 1'
#
loop_
_entity.id
_entity.type
_entity.pdbx_description
1 polymer ?
#
loop_
_entity_poly.entity_id
_entity_poly.type
_entity_poly.pdbx_seq_one_letter_code
_entity_poly.pdbx_strand_id
1 'polypeptide(L)' 'MTDFEKMVKALKDSGRIEGEGFVAMTYQENKVITIYKQIPTYCGNYEEIEFNFEYDLDGNLKEIW' A
#
# COMPACT_ATOMS: atom_id res chain seq x y z
N MET A 1 -6.49 8.86 -15.50
CA MET A 1 -6.07 8.52 -14.12
C MET A 1 -4.56 8.34 -14.05
N THR A 2 -3.96 8.84 -12.99
CA THR A 2 -2.53 8.61 -12.72
C THR A 2 -2.30 7.18 -12.21
N ASP A 3 -1.05 6.73 -12.18
CA ASP A 3 -0.70 5.42 -11.62
C ASP A 3 -1.09 5.32 -10.15
N PHE A 4 -0.91 6.41 -9.40
CA PHE A 4 -1.32 6.50 -8.00
C PHE A 4 -2.83 6.30 -7.83
N GLU A 5 -3.63 7.00 -8.61
CA GLU A 5 -5.09 6.89 -8.56
C GLU A 5 -5.58 5.51 -8.95
N LYS A 6 -4.98 4.91 -9.97
CA LYS A 6 -5.29 3.53 -10.39
C LYS A 6 -5.03 2.52 -9.28
N MET A 7 -3.89 2.66 -8.59
CA MET A 7 -3.54 1.77 -7.49
C MET A 7 -4.51 1.93 -6.31
N VAL A 8 -4.82 3.16 -5.91
CA VAL A 8 -5.78 3.42 -4.82
C VAL A 8 -7.14 2.81 -5.13
N LYS A 9 -7.62 3.00 -6.36
CA LYS A 9 -8.90 2.43 -6.79
C LYS A 9 -8.87 0.90 -6.76
N ALA A 10 -7.82 0.29 -7.30
CA ALA A 10 -7.67 -1.16 -7.30
C ALA A 10 -7.65 -1.73 -5.89
N LEU A 11 -6.97 -1.07 -4.95
CA LEU A 11 -6.92 -1.50 -3.55
C LEU A 11 -8.26 -1.37 -2.85
N LYS A 12 -9.01 -0.29 -3.11
CA LYS A 12 -10.37 -0.13 -2.57
C LYS A 12 -11.33 -1.18 -3.10
N ASP A 13 -11.20 -1.54 -4.35
CA ASP A 13 -12.09 -2.51 -5.03
C ASP A 13 -11.69 -3.97 -4.77
N SER A 14 -10.54 -4.22 -4.13
CA SER A 14 -9.98 -5.57 -3.97
C SER A 14 -10.72 -6.47 -2.98
N GLY A 15 -11.64 -5.94 -2.18
CA GLY A 15 -12.35 -6.73 -1.18
C GLY A 15 -11.43 -7.33 -0.13
N ARG A 16 -10.52 -6.53 0.41
CA ARG A 16 -9.50 -6.99 1.37
C ARG A 16 -10.10 -7.66 2.59
N ILE A 17 -9.44 -8.71 3.06
CA ILE A 17 -9.83 -9.49 4.22
C ILE A 17 -9.20 -8.92 5.48
N GLU A 18 -9.64 -9.44 6.64
CA GLU A 18 -9.10 -9.05 7.94
C GLU A 18 -7.58 -9.25 8.00
N GLY A 19 -6.87 -8.27 8.58
CA GLY A 19 -5.41 -8.29 8.66
C GLY A 19 -4.70 -7.77 7.42
N GLU A 20 -5.43 -7.37 6.40
CA GLU A 20 -4.89 -6.77 5.20
C GLU A 20 -5.39 -5.33 5.03
N GLY A 21 -4.54 -4.45 4.55
CA GLY A 21 -4.94 -3.08 4.31
C GLY A 21 -3.91 -2.27 3.56
N PHE A 22 -4.19 -0.99 3.43
CA PHE A 22 -3.25 -0.05 2.83
C PHE A 22 -3.46 1.36 3.43
N VAL A 23 -2.40 2.15 3.33
CA VAL A 23 -2.43 3.57 3.67
C VAL A 23 -1.86 4.34 2.49
N ALA A 24 -2.59 5.35 2.02
CA ALA A 24 -2.13 6.25 0.95
C ALA A 24 -1.89 7.63 1.55
N MET A 25 -0.68 8.15 1.40
CA MET A 25 -0.28 9.45 1.96
C MET A 25 0.32 10.33 0.88
N THR A 26 0.09 11.63 1.00
CA THR A 26 0.67 12.64 0.11
C THR A 26 1.57 13.55 0.95
N TYR A 27 2.82 13.64 0.53
CA TYR A 27 3.83 14.51 1.12
C TYR A 27 4.13 15.69 0.19
N GLN A 28 4.96 16.63 0.65
CA GLN A 28 5.34 17.77 -0.19
C GLN A 28 6.05 17.37 -1.48
N GLU A 29 6.82 16.30 -1.44
CA GLU A 29 7.72 15.89 -2.54
C GLU A 29 7.28 14.62 -3.26
N ASN A 30 6.39 13.84 -2.67
CA ASN A 30 5.95 12.56 -3.24
C ASN A 30 4.63 12.08 -2.68
N LYS A 31 4.14 10.96 -3.26
CA LYS A 31 2.99 10.21 -2.75
C LYS A 31 3.45 8.80 -2.47
N VAL A 32 3.02 8.21 -1.36
CA VAL A 32 3.40 6.85 -0.97
C VAL A 32 2.16 6.03 -0.64
N ILE A 33 2.10 4.81 -1.16
CA ILE A 33 1.10 3.82 -0.77
C ILE A 33 1.84 2.70 -0.04
N THR A 34 1.45 2.43 1.20
CA THR A 34 1.94 1.31 1.99
C THR A 34 0.86 0.24 2.04
N ILE A 35 1.18 -0.96 1.57
CA ILE A 35 0.30 -2.12 1.64
C ILE A 35 0.85 -3.04 2.72
N TYR A 36 -0.01 -3.51 3.62
CA TYR A 36 0.41 -4.37 4.72
C TYR A 36 -0.48 -5.61 4.82
N LYS A 37 0.13 -6.68 5.36
CA LYS A 37 -0.54 -7.95 5.62
C LYS A 37 -0.01 -8.56 6.90
N GLN A 38 -0.90 -9.08 7.74
CA GLN A 38 -0.56 -9.84 8.94
C GLN A 38 -0.59 -11.33 8.61
N ILE A 39 0.50 -12.04 8.93
CA ILE A 39 0.64 -13.47 8.70
C ILE A 39 0.72 -14.17 10.05
N PRO A 40 -0.15 -15.17 10.35
CA PRO A 40 -0.07 -15.90 11.61
C PRO A 40 1.23 -16.72 11.69
N THR A 41 1.81 -16.76 12.90
CA THR A 41 3.01 -17.54 13.19
C THR A 41 2.69 -18.74 14.07
N TYR A 42 3.67 -19.63 14.27
CA TYR A 42 3.52 -20.82 15.11
C TYR A 42 3.18 -20.52 16.57
N CYS A 43 3.56 -19.36 17.07
CA CYS A 43 3.36 -18.99 18.48
C CYS A 43 2.01 -18.33 18.75
N GLY A 44 1.11 -18.30 17.77
CA GLY A 44 -0.19 -17.59 17.87
C GLY A 44 -0.08 -16.09 17.73
N ASN A 45 1.09 -15.56 17.41
CA ASN A 45 1.32 -14.16 17.08
C ASN A 45 1.17 -13.93 15.58
N TYR A 46 1.27 -12.66 15.17
CA TYR A 46 1.22 -12.27 13.76
C TYR A 46 2.52 -11.59 13.37
N GLU A 47 2.99 -11.88 12.17
CA GLU A 47 4.08 -11.16 11.53
C GLU A 47 3.49 -10.21 10.49
N GLU A 48 3.90 -8.95 10.50
CA GLU A 48 3.44 -7.96 9.55
C GLU A 48 4.42 -7.84 8.40
N ILE A 49 3.90 -7.91 7.18
CA ILE A 49 4.66 -7.67 5.95
C ILE A 49 4.17 -6.38 5.33
N GLU A 50 5.09 -5.50 4.94
CA GLU A 50 4.80 -4.24 4.31
C GLU A 50 5.47 -4.10 2.96
N PHE A 51 4.76 -3.49 2.00
CA PHE A 51 5.29 -3.09 0.70
C PHE A 51 4.98 -1.61 0.50
N ASN A 52 5.95 -0.86 0.00
CA ASN A 52 5.82 0.56 -0.24
C ASN A 52 5.96 0.88 -1.72
N PHE A 53 5.06 1.70 -2.23
CA PHE A 53 5.05 2.19 -3.61
C PHE A 53 5.16 3.70 -3.57
N GLU A 54 6.27 4.23 -4.08
CA GLU A 54 6.49 5.68 -4.13
C GLU A 54 6.14 6.23 -5.50
N TYR A 55 5.41 7.34 -5.52
CA TYR A 55 4.99 8.04 -6.72
C TYR A 55 5.47 9.50 -6.66
N ASP A 56 5.70 10.11 -7.81
CA ASP A 56 5.93 11.56 -7.87
C ASP A 56 4.61 12.33 -7.64
N LEU A 57 4.68 13.65 -7.57
CA LEU A 57 3.49 14.47 -7.33
C LEU A 57 2.51 14.45 -8.50
N ASP A 58 2.96 14.07 -9.68
CA ASP A 58 2.09 13.87 -10.84
C ASP A 58 1.38 12.50 -10.82
N GLY A 59 1.76 11.63 -9.87
CA GLY A 59 1.15 10.33 -9.69
C GLY A 59 1.81 9.21 -10.48
N ASN A 60 3.00 9.42 -11.01
CA ASN A 60 3.75 8.39 -11.73
C ASN A 60 4.61 7.56 -10.77
N LEU A 61 4.61 6.23 -10.93
CA LEU A 61 5.39 5.33 -10.09
C LEU A 61 6.89 5.61 -10.25
N LYS A 62 7.58 5.79 -9.11
CA LYS A 62 9.03 6.03 -9.06
C LYS A 62 9.79 4.83 -8.55
N GLU A 63 9.37 4.26 -7.42
CA GLU A 63 10.11 3.23 -6.71
C GLU A 63 9.17 2.30 -5.93
N ILE A 64 9.61 1.05 -5.73
CA ILE A 64 8.93 0.06 -4.90
C ILE A 64 9.97 -0.51 -3.92
N TRP A 65 9.62 -0.56 -2.63
CA TRP A 65 10.50 -1.19 -1.62
C TRP A 65 9.79 -1.92 -0.51
#